data_6fe3ffff13a3d9446f25e26ae893c130
#
_entry.id   6fe3ffff13a3d9446f25e26ae893c130
#
_cell.length_a   1.000
_cell.length_b   1.000
_cell.length_c   1.000
_cell.angle_alpha   90.00
_cell.angle_beta   90.00
_cell.angle_gamma   90.00
#
_symmetry.space_group_name_H-M   'P 1'
#
loop_
_entity.id
_entity.type
_entity.pdbx_description
1 polymer ?
#
loop_
_entity_poly.entity_id
_entity_poly.type
_entity_poly.pdbx_seq_one_letter_code
_entity_poly.pdbx_strand_id
1 'polypeptide(L)'
;DVSEALLLDTETLRTYVKKYRDGGIEHVLKRNHKGSVGRMTEDQKNDLKNHLSEYTYMEVNAIIKHVKDTYGISFKSTRMREILRELGFVYKKPKIIPGNVKPVEALNFLQKYEEMRRSGIPLYFMDGVHPQHNSQPSYGWILEGTNKALPSNTGRKRLNINGVVNIDSFNLITIVEETLNSQSTIELFKKIVKKHKGDDKIYIVCDNAGYYRSKEVKKYLEITKKIELVFLPPYSPFLNLIERVWKYFKKMIIYNRYYPKFSEFKDACLIFFKRRHKRALKKILTEKFHFSDQKIEILKPIYNPR
;
A
#
# COMPACT_ATOMS: atom_id res chain seq x y z
N ASP A 1 56.33 20.72 -29.96
CA ASP A 1 55.86 19.45 -30.53
C ASP A 1 54.36 19.31 -30.24
N VAL A 2 53.61 18.77 -31.24
CA VAL A 2 52.14 18.60 -31.11
C VAL A 2 51.79 17.62 -29.99
N SER A 3 52.60 16.59 -29.74
CA SER A 3 52.39 15.64 -28.66
C SER A 3 52.53 16.27 -27.29
N GLU A 4 53.47 17.20 -27.15
CA GLU A 4 53.72 17.96 -25.92
C GLU A 4 52.60 18.94 -25.64
N ALA A 5 52.13 19.67 -26.68
CA ALA A 5 51.03 20.61 -26.58
C ALA A 5 49.68 19.95 -26.22
N LEU A 6 49.44 18.73 -26.68
CA LEU A 6 48.17 17.97 -26.44
C LEU A 6 48.28 17.02 -25.27
N LEU A 7 49.45 16.87 -24.62
CA LEU A 7 49.70 15.90 -23.55
C LEU A 7 49.38 14.47 -23.96
N LEU A 8 49.57 14.10 -25.26
CA LEU A 8 49.35 12.81 -25.81
C LEU A 8 50.64 12.17 -26.30
N ASP A 9 50.76 10.86 -26.14
CA ASP A 9 51.91 10.17 -26.71
C ASP A 9 51.85 10.16 -28.24
N THR A 10 53.05 10.05 -28.87
CA THR A 10 53.21 10.15 -30.33
C THR A 10 52.43 9.04 -31.08
N GLU A 11 52.27 7.87 -30.48
CA GLU A 11 51.58 6.73 -31.10
C GLU A 11 50.04 6.95 -31.09
N THR A 12 49.55 7.56 -30.03
CA THR A 12 48.14 7.97 -29.95
C THR A 12 47.82 9.03 -31.02
N LEU A 13 48.71 10.00 -31.23
CA LEU A 13 48.54 11.02 -32.29
C LEU A 13 48.58 10.40 -33.70
N ARG A 14 49.52 9.49 -33.96
CA ARG A 14 49.57 8.75 -35.22
C ARG A 14 48.27 7.97 -35.48
N THR A 15 47.73 7.34 -34.45
CA THR A 15 46.47 6.61 -34.54
C THR A 15 45.30 7.54 -34.87
N TYR A 16 45.20 8.71 -34.27
CA TYR A 16 44.15 9.72 -34.57
C TYR A 16 44.32 10.28 -35.98
N VAL A 17 45.53 10.59 -36.41
CA VAL A 17 45.80 11.08 -37.80
C VAL A 17 45.41 10.00 -38.81
N LYS A 18 45.74 8.72 -38.56
CA LYS A 18 45.33 7.63 -39.42
C LYS A 18 43.81 7.52 -39.50
N LYS A 19 43.10 7.50 -38.37
CA LYS A 19 41.62 7.45 -38.32
C LYS A 19 41.00 8.63 -39.07
N TYR A 20 41.58 9.81 -38.93
CA TYR A 20 41.08 11.00 -39.62
C TYR A 20 41.25 10.90 -41.16
N ARG A 21 42.40 10.35 -41.63
CA ARG A 21 42.64 10.12 -43.06
C ARG A 21 41.72 9.05 -43.63
N ASP A 22 41.38 8.02 -42.83
CA ASP A 22 40.56 6.88 -43.27
C ASP A 22 39.08 7.20 -43.32
N GLY A 23 38.58 8.17 -42.56
CA GLY A 23 37.13 8.44 -42.46
C GLY A 23 36.71 9.75 -41.79
N GLY A 24 37.60 10.76 -41.80
CA GLY A 24 37.31 12.11 -41.29
C GLY A 24 37.09 12.15 -39.78
N ILE A 25 36.54 13.28 -39.31
CA ILE A 25 36.31 13.51 -37.87
C ILE A 25 35.33 12.52 -37.27
N GLU A 26 34.35 12.05 -38.00
CA GLU A 26 33.39 11.05 -37.53
C GLU A 26 34.07 9.70 -37.18
N HIS A 27 35.08 9.32 -37.97
CA HIS A 27 35.83 8.10 -37.70
C HIS A 27 36.74 8.23 -36.45
N VAL A 28 37.26 9.40 -36.21
CA VAL A 28 38.05 9.69 -34.99
C VAL A 28 37.16 9.64 -33.76
N LEU A 29 35.94 10.20 -33.82
CA LEU A 29 34.99 10.27 -32.71
C LEU A 29 34.24 8.94 -32.48
N LYS A 30 34.26 8.03 -33.45
CA LYS A 30 33.58 6.74 -33.35
C LYS A 30 34.22 5.88 -32.25
N ARG A 31 33.45 5.67 -31.19
CA ARG A 31 33.86 4.76 -30.11
C ARG A 31 33.73 3.32 -30.60
N ASN A 32 34.85 2.67 -30.91
CA ASN A 32 34.88 1.27 -31.32
C ASN A 32 34.76 0.28 -30.15
N HIS A 33 34.70 0.79 -28.93
CA HIS A 33 34.60 -0.09 -27.76
C HIS A 33 33.17 -0.61 -27.62
N LYS A 34 32.94 -1.85 -27.97
CA LYS A 34 31.65 -2.54 -27.86
C LYS A 34 31.22 -2.88 -26.44
N GLY A 35 31.92 -2.37 -25.42
CA GLY A 35 31.69 -2.74 -24.03
C GLY A 35 32.03 -4.22 -23.75
N SER A 36 32.05 -4.61 -22.50
CA SER A 36 32.18 -6.01 -22.10
C SER A 36 30.83 -6.72 -22.36
N VAL A 37 30.86 -7.81 -23.10
CA VAL A 37 29.70 -8.71 -23.21
C VAL A 37 29.41 -9.25 -21.82
N GLY A 38 28.21 -9.00 -21.30
CA GLY A 38 27.80 -9.50 -20.00
C GLY A 38 27.89 -11.03 -19.93
N ARG A 39 28.16 -11.58 -18.74
CA ARG A 39 28.27 -13.04 -18.56
C ARG A 39 26.99 -13.82 -18.87
N MET A 40 25.82 -13.16 -18.77
CA MET A 40 24.52 -13.70 -19.14
C MET A 40 24.11 -13.19 -20.52
N THR A 41 23.56 -14.07 -21.34
CA THR A 41 22.89 -13.72 -22.60
C THR A 41 21.56 -13.04 -22.33
N GLU A 42 20.97 -12.36 -23.32
CA GLU A 42 19.64 -11.76 -23.19
C GLU A 42 18.55 -12.81 -22.96
N ASP A 43 18.66 -13.98 -23.56
CA ASP A 43 17.73 -15.10 -23.35
C ASP A 43 17.80 -15.60 -21.90
N GLN A 44 18.98 -15.76 -21.33
CA GLN A 44 19.15 -16.13 -19.92
C GLN A 44 18.62 -15.06 -18.96
N LYS A 45 18.76 -13.78 -19.31
CA LYS A 45 18.16 -12.68 -18.52
C LYS A 45 16.65 -12.70 -18.57
N ASN A 46 16.06 -12.96 -19.75
CA ASN A 46 14.62 -13.06 -19.92
C ASN A 46 14.06 -14.29 -19.18
N ASP A 47 14.74 -15.42 -19.25
CA ASP A 47 14.34 -16.61 -18.50
C ASP A 47 14.41 -16.38 -16.98
N LEU A 48 15.51 -15.79 -16.49
CA LEU A 48 15.62 -15.38 -15.09
C LEU A 48 14.51 -14.40 -14.68
N LYS A 49 14.15 -13.43 -15.54
CA LYS A 49 13.06 -12.49 -15.29
C LYS A 49 11.71 -13.19 -15.15
N ASN A 50 11.42 -14.15 -16.03
CA ASN A 50 10.19 -14.95 -15.97
C ASN A 50 10.16 -15.78 -14.69
N HIS A 51 11.23 -16.49 -14.37
CA HIS A 51 11.35 -17.27 -13.14
C HIS A 51 11.12 -16.41 -11.89
N LEU A 52 11.77 -15.24 -11.78
CA LEU A 52 11.62 -14.33 -10.63
C LEU A 52 10.26 -13.61 -10.58
N SER A 53 9.51 -13.61 -11.68
CA SER A 53 8.13 -13.11 -11.68
C SER A 53 7.16 -14.10 -11.02
N GLU A 54 7.45 -15.38 -11.08
CA GLU A 54 6.66 -16.45 -10.44
C GLU A 54 7.14 -16.73 -9.00
N TYR A 55 8.46 -16.71 -8.77
CA TYR A 55 9.07 -17.10 -7.49
C TYR A 55 9.69 -15.91 -6.76
N THR A 56 9.35 -15.72 -5.49
CA THR A 56 9.89 -14.64 -4.66
C THR A 56 11.01 -15.17 -3.76
N TYR A 57 12.21 -14.68 -3.96
CA TYR A 57 13.38 -15.00 -3.12
C TYR A 57 13.57 -13.93 -2.04
N MET A 58 13.84 -14.36 -0.82
CA MET A 58 14.11 -13.47 0.30
C MET A 58 15.53 -12.91 0.29
N GLU A 59 16.48 -13.69 -0.26
CA GLU A 59 17.90 -13.39 -0.24
C GLU A 59 18.52 -13.44 -1.64
N VAL A 60 19.40 -12.50 -1.92
CA VAL A 60 20.15 -12.45 -3.18
C VAL A 60 21.02 -13.71 -3.39
N ASN A 61 21.53 -14.30 -2.31
CA ASN A 61 22.36 -15.51 -2.41
C ASN A 61 21.60 -16.72 -2.97
N ALA A 62 20.31 -16.82 -2.66
CA ALA A 62 19.45 -17.87 -3.24
C ALA A 62 19.27 -17.69 -4.75
N ILE A 63 19.15 -16.45 -5.24
CA ILE A 63 19.09 -16.12 -6.67
C ILE A 63 20.44 -16.45 -7.34
N ILE A 64 21.57 -16.11 -6.71
CA ILE A 64 22.91 -16.44 -7.22
C ILE A 64 23.07 -17.95 -7.36
N LYS A 65 22.61 -18.71 -6.37
CA LYS A 65 22.63 -20.18 -6.42
C LYS A 65 21.77 -20.68 -7.58
N HIS A 66 20.56 -20.21 -7.73
CA HIS A 66 19.68 -20.58 -8.86
C HIS A 66 20.35 -20.31 -10.21
N VAL A 67 20.94 -19.12 -10.41
CA VAL A 67 21.64 -18.75 -11.65
C VAL A 67 22.85 -19.65 -11.90
N LYS A 68 23.59 -20.02 -10.84
CA LYS A 68 24.71 -20.96 -10.95
C LYS A 68 24.26 -22.36 -11.34
N ASP A 69 23.19 -22.83 -10.68
CA ASP A 69 22.68 -24.19 -10.89
C ASP A 69 22.04 -24.33 -12.30
N THR A 70 21.37 -23.26 -12.79
CA THR A 70 20.66 -23.28 -14.08
C THR A 70 21.56 -22.94 -15.27
N TYR A 71 22.45 -21.96 -15.14
CA TYR A 71 23.24 -21.44 -16.27
C TYR A 71 24.75 -21.64 -16.10
N GLY A 72 25.21 -22.20 -14.98
CA GLY A 72 26.65 -22.39 -14.70
C GLY A 72 27.41 -21.11 -14.39
N ILE A 73 26.72 -19.97 -14.21
CA ILE A 73 27.34 -18.65 -14.07
C ILE A 73 27.30 -18.21 -12.61
N SER A 74 28.45 -17.87 -12.05
CA SER A 74 28.54 -17.33 -10.67
C SER A 74 28.72 -15.83 -10.67
N PHE A 75 27.96 -15.15 -9.80
CA PHE A 75 28.05 -13.71 -9.58
C PHE A 75 28.35 -13.39 -8.11
N LYS A 76 29.00 -12.24 -7.89
CA LYS A 76 29.06 -11.62 -6.56
C LYS A 76 27.69 -10.94 -6.26
N SER A 77 27.34 -10.83 -4.99
CA SER A 77 26.04 -10.27 -4.55
C SER A 77 25.79 -8.84 -5.06
N THR A 78 26.85 -8.02 -5.16
CA THR A 78 26.75 -6.66 -5.71
C THR A 78 26.28 -6.69 -7.17
N ARG A 79 26.96 -7.49 -8.02
CA ARG A 79 26.62 -7.57 -9.44
C ARG A 79 25.22 -8.19 -9.66
N MET A 80 24.85 -9.18 -8.88
CA MET A 80 23.49 -9.74 -8.95
C MET A 80 22.42 -8.71 -8.61
N ARG A 81 22.63 -7.86 -7.59
CA ARG A 81 21.68 -6.77 -7.28
C ARG A 81 21.58 -5.74 -8.41
N GLU A 82 22.66 -5.48 -9.15
CA GLU A 82 22.64 -4.62 -10.34
C GLU A 82 21.79 -5.25 -11.44
N ILE A 83 22.04 -6.52 -11.77
CA ILE A 83 21.26 -7.28 -12.75
C ILE A 83 19.77 -7.29 -12.39
N LEU A 84 19.42 -7.51 -11.12
CA LEU A 84 18.02 -7.46 -10.67
C LEU A 84 17.39 -6.10 -10.91
N ARG A 85 18.12 -4.99 -10.67
CA ARG A 85 17.63 -3.63 -10.96
C ARG A 85 17.50 -3.39 -12.46
N GLU A 86 18.48 -3.83 -13.26
CA GLU A 86 18.42 -3.78 -14.72
C GLU A 86 17.19 -4.51 -15.29
N LEU A 87 16.82 -5.65 -14.68
CA LEU A 87 15.62 -6.42 -15.01
C LEU A 87 14.31 -5.82 -14.44
N GLY A 88 14.38 -4.72 -13.68
CA GLY A 88 13.23 -4.02 -13.11
C GLY A 88 12.77 -4.53 -11.75
N PHE A 89 13.52 -5.41 -11.09
CA PHE A 89 13.18 -5.90 -9.74
C PHE A 89 13.60 -4.93 -8.65
N VAL A 90 12.73 -4.81 -7.64
CA VAL A 90 12.97 -4.04 -6.41
C VAL A 90 12.71 -4.90 -5.18
N TYR A 91 13.52 -4.73 -4.16
CA TYR A 91 13.32 -5.45 -2.90
C TYR A 91 12.15 -4.83 -2.12
N LYS A 92 11.03 -5.55 -2.05
CA LYS A 92 9.81 -5.09 -1.35
C LYS A 92 9.05 -6.26 -0.75
N LYS A 93 8.27 -5.98 0.30
CA LYS A 93 7.39 -6.96 0.93
C LYS A 93 6.13 -7.16 0.07
N PRO A 94 5.72 -8.40 -0.25
CA PRO A 94 4.45 -8.68 -0.91
C PRO A 94 3.26 -8.14 -0.10
N LYS A 95 2.20 -7.76 -0.80
CA LYS A 95 0.93 -7.43 -0.15
C LYS A 95 0.16 -8.72 0.11
N ILE A 96 -0.34 -8.87 1.34
CA ILE A 96 -1.23 -9.97 1.68
C ILE A 96 -2.63 -9.64 1.12
N ILE A 97 -3.18 -10.57 0.37
CA ILE A 97 -4.57 -10.55 -0.11
C ILE A 97 -5.24 -11.81 0.45
N PRO A 98 -6.46 -11.71 1.01
CA PRO A 98 -7.19 -12.91 1.44
C PRO A 98 -7.36 -13.88 0.27
N GLY A 99 -7.00 -15.16 0.46
CA GLY A 99 -7.03 -16.17 -0.61
C GLY A 99 -8.44 -16.48 -1.15
N ASN A 100 -9.49 -16.14 -0.37
CA ASN A 100 -10.89 -16.37 -0.73
C ASN A 100 -11.55 -15.14 -1.38
N VAL A 101 -10.78 -14.16 -1.86
CA VAL A 101 -11.34 -13.02 -2.60
C VAL A 101 -11.99 -13.52 -3.88
N LYS A 102 -13.21 -13.05 -4.15
CA LYS A 102 -13.90 -13.29 -5.41
C LYS A 102 -13.73 -12.08 -6.34
N PRO A 103 -12.88 -12.17 -7.36
CA PRO A 103 -12.54 -11.02 -8.20
C PRO A 103 -13.75 -10.39 -8.89
N VAL A 104 -14.68 -11.19 -9.36
CA VAL A 104 -15.91 -10.72 -10.03
C VAL A 104 -16.76 -9.87 -9.09
N GLU A 105 -16.96 -10.32 -7.84
CA GLU A 105 -17.73 -9.58 -6.85
C GLU A 105 -17.03 -8.25 -6.49
N ALA A 106 -15.69 -8.25 -6.42
CA ALA A 106 -14.90 -7.04 -6.17
C ALA A 106 -15.03 -6.04 -7.34
N LEU A 107 -15.00 -6.51 -8.59
CA LEU A 107 -15.20 -5.67 -9.79
C LEU A 107 -16.60 -5.08 -9.84
N ASN A 108 -17.64 -5.88 -9.58
CA ASN A 108 -19.02 -5.41 -9.52
C ASN A 108 -19.21 -4.34 -8.43
N PHE A 109 -18.58 -4.53 -7.28
CA PHE A 109 -18.58 -3.50 -6.23
C PHE A 109 -17.90 -2.20 -6.71
N LEU A 110 -16.80 -2.28 -7.43
CA LEU A 110 -16.12 -1.10 -7.97
C LEU A 110 -16.99 -0.32 -8.95
N GLN A 111 -17.71 -1.01 -9.84
CA GLN A 111 -18.67 -0.35 -10.73
C GLN A 111 -19.77 0.36 -9.94
N LYS A 112 -20.38 -0.33 -8.96
CA LYS A 112 -21.39 0.27 -8.08
C LYS A 112 -20.82 1.45 -7.29
N TYR A 113 -19.57 1.38 -6.85
CA TYR A 113 -18.89 2.49 -6.17
C TYR A 113 -18.77 3.71 -7.07
N GLU A 114 -18.38 3.55 -8.33
CA GLU A 114 -18.30 4.66 -9.29
C GLU A 114 -19.68 5.28 -9.57
N GLU A 115 -20.73 4.48 -9.66
CA GLU A 115 -22.11 4.96 -9.79
C GLU A 115 -22.53 5.80 -8.57
N MET A 116 -22.28 5.30 -7.36
CA MET A 116 -22.53 6.03 -6.12
C MET A 116 -21.74 7.35 -6.07
N ARG A 117 -20.49 7.36 -6.53
CA ARG A 117 -19.66 8.56 -6.61
C ARG A 117 -20.25 9.61 -7.56
N ARG A 118 -20.75 9.19 -8.70
CA ARG A 118 -21.36 10.09 -9.72
C ARG A 118 -22.73 10.62 -9.31
N SER A 119 -23.44 9.93 -8.44
CA SER A 119 -24.79 10.35 -8.00
C SER A 119 -24.80 11.63 -7.18
N GLY A 120 -23.65 12.06 -6.62
CA GLY A 120 -23.57 13.21 -5.71
C GLY A 120 -24.18 12.96 -4.32
N ILE A 121 -24.71 11.77 -4.07
CA ILE A 121 -25.28 11.37 -2.77
C ILE A 121 -24.14 11.21 -1.77
N PRO A 122 -24.29 11.71 -0.51
CA PRO A 122 -23.28 11.55 0.53
C PRO A 122 -22.87 10.08 0.72
N LEU A 123 -21.56 9.80 0.58
CA LEU A 123 -21.02 8.45 0.63
C LEU A 123 -20.05 8.29 1.80
N TYR A 124 -20.33 7.30 2.62
CA TYR A 124 -19.58 6.98 3.83
C TYR A 124 -19.01 5.56 3.76
N PHE A 125 -17.86 5.36 4.40
CA PHE A 125 -17.30 4.05 4.70
C PHE A 125 -17.28 3.82 6.20
N MET A 126 -17.76 2.68 6.65
CA MET A 126 -17.96 2.34 8.05
C MET A 126 -17.23 1.05 8.41
N ASP A 127 -16.65 1.03 9.61
CA ASP A 127 -16.00 -0.15 10.17
C ASP A 127 -15.72 0.03 11.66
N GLY A 128 -15.49 -1.09 12.36
CA GLY A 128 -15.08 -1.13 13.74
C GLY A 128 -13.56 -1.31 13.89
N VAL A 129 -12.96 -0.64 14.88
CA VAL A 129 -11.56 -0.87 15.25
C VAL A 129 -11.42 -1.17 16.74
N HIS A 130 -10.56 -2.12 17.08
CA HIS A 130 -10.35 -2.60 18.44
C HIS A 130 -8.90 -2.39 18.89
N PRO A 131 -8.45 -1.14 19.11
CA PRO A 131 -7.09 -0.89 19.56
C PRO A 131 -6.84 -1.46 20.94
N GLN A 132 -5.81 -2.29 21.07
CA GLN A 132 -5.39 -2.90 22.32
C GLN A 132 -4.42 -1.98 23.07
N HIS A 133 -4.46 -2.04 24.41
CA HIS A 133 -3.52 -1.36 25.29
C HIS A 133 -2.18 -2.10 25.34
N ASN A 134 -1.47 -2.07 24.21
CA ASN A 134 -0.12 -2.57 24.07
C ASN A 134 0.67 -1.70 23.10
N SER A 135 1.98 -1.72 23.24
CA SER A 135 2.87 -1.03 22.31
C SER A 135 3.04 -1.88 21.05
N GLN A 136 3.05 -1.22 19.90
CA GLN A 136 3.34 -1.88 18.63
C GLN A 136 4.60 -1.26 18.01
N PRO A 137 5.69 -2.03 17.86
CA PRO A 137 6.90 -1.53 17.25
C PRO A 137 6.68 -1.23 15.76
N SER A 138 7.30 -0.17 15.29
CA SER A 138 7.29 0.23 13.89
C SER A 138 8.65 0.82 13.54
N TYR A 139 8.97 0.86 12.25
CA TYR A 139 10.20 1.48 11.78
C TYR A 139 10.28 2.95 12.23
N GLY A 140 11.47 3.36 12.68
CA GLY A 140 11.79 4.71 13.12
C GLY A 140 13.29 4.97 13.04
N TRP A 141 13.69 6.22 13.23
CA TRP A 141 15.09 6.58 13.31
C TRP A 141 15.62 6.20 14.70
N ILE A 142 16.59 5.29 14.74
CA ILE A 142 17.28 4.83 15.94
C ILE A 142 18.76 5.05 15.70
N LEU A 143 19.47 5.50 16.72
CA LEU A 143 20.92 5.72 16.63
C LEU A 143 21.62 4.41 16.28
N GLU A 144 22.51 4.47 15.30
CA GLU A 144 23.30 3.32 14.87
C GLU A 144 24.10 2.73 16.04
N GLY A 145 24.17 1.40 16.09
CA GLY A 145 24.85 0.69 17.20
C GLY A 145 24.09 0.62 18.51
N THR A 146 22.86 1.18 18.60
CA THR A 146 22.03 1.09 19.81
C THR A 146 20.84 0.18 19.64
N ASN A 147 20.46 -0.54 20.72
CA ASN A 147 19.23 -1.32 20.81
C ASN A 147 18.18 -0.53 21.60
N LYS A 148 17.17 -0.02 20.92
CA LYS A 148 16.08 0.70 21.57
C LYS A 148 14.96 -0.27 21.97
N ALA A 149 14.78 -0.51 23.25
CA ALA A 149 13.66 -1.26 23.78
C ALA A 149 12.41 -0.37 23.88
N LEU A 150 11.24 -0.95 23.59
CA LEU A 150 9.92 -0.32 23.76
C LEU A 150 9.15 -1.09 24.83
N PRO A 151 8.84 -0.49 25.99
CA PRO A 151 7.97 -1.11 26.98
C PRO A 151 6.60 -1.45 26.39
N SER A 152 5.95 -2.49 26.88
CA SER A 152 4.63 -2.90 26.41
C SER A 152 3.77 -3.42 27.56
N ASN A 153 2.47 -3.28 27.43
CA ASN A 153 1.47 -3.87 28.31
C ASN A 153 1.01 -5.23 27.77
N THR A 154 0.22 -5.96 28.54
CA THR A 154 -0.27 -7.31 28.18
C THR A 154 -1.27 -7.31 27.01
N GLY A 155 -1.85 -6.16 26.66
CA GLY A 155 -2.83 -6.03 25.58
C GLY A 155 -4.24 -6.55 25.88
N ARG A 156 -4.52 -7.03 27.09
CA ARG A 156 -5.84 -7.57 27.49
C ARG A 156 -6.95 -6.51 27.44
N LYS A 157 -6.64 -5.27 27.83
CA LYS A 157 -7.58 -4.14 27.73
C LYS A 157 -7.58 -3.56 26.34
N ARG A 158 -8.76 -3.30 25.78
CA ARG A 158 -8.96 -2.70 24.48
C ARG A 158 -10.08 -1.66 24.51
N LEU A 159 -10.11 -0.81 23.51
CA LEU A 159 -11.27 0.03 23.18
C LEU A 159 -12.02 -0.61 22.01
N ASN A 160 -13.32 -0.43 21.97
CA ASN A 160 -14.14 -0.77 20.83
C ASN A 160 -14.69 0.53 20.22
N ILE A 161 -14.28 0.82 19.02
CA ILE A 161 -14.59 2.09 18.34
C ILE A 161 -15.28 1.75 17.04
N ASN A 162 -16.51 2.19 16.88
CA ASN A 162 -17.18 2.16 15.60
C ASN A 162 -17.05 3.53 14.94
N GLY A 163 -16.72 3.57 13.67
CA GLY A 163 -16.48 4.82 12.97
C GLY A 163 -16.99 4.82 11.55
N VAL A 164 -17.22 6.02 11.05
CA VAL A 164 -17.64 6.26 9.69
C VAL A 164 -16.93 7.49 9.14
N VAL A 165 -16.41 7.41 7.93
CA VAL A 165 -15.73 8.51 7.24
C VAL A 165 -16.47 8.85 5.95
N ASN A 166 -16.79 10.14 5.79
CA ASN A 166 -17.30 10.67 4.52
C ASN A 166 -16.13 10.94 3.57
N ILE A 167 -16.21 10.46 2.33
CA ILE A 167 -15.11 10.54 1.37
C ILE A 167 -14.97 11.88 0.65
N ASP A 168 -15.98 12.74 0.73
CA ASP A 168 -16.00 14.06 0.08
C ASP A 168 -15.62 15.15 1.08
N SER A 169 -16.28 15.18 2.24
CA SER A 169 -15.99 16.15 3.30
C SER A 169 -14.82 15.78 4.19
N PHE A 170 -14.35 14.51 4.13
CA PHE A 170 -13.32 13.93 5.00
C PHE A 170 -13.65 14.02 6.49
N ASN A 171 -14.94 14.10 6.82
CA ASN A 171 -15.40 14.08 8.18
C ASN A 171 -15.42 12.66 8.73
N LEU A 172 -14.78 12.48 9.87
CA LEU A 172 -14.78 11.24 10.64
C LEU A 172 -15.77 11.40 11.80
N ILE A 173 -16.68 10.44 11.97
CA ILE A 173 -17.60 10.34 13.10
C ILE A 173 -17.30 9.01 13.78
N THR A 174 -17.12 9.04 15.09
CA THR A 174 -16.85 7.83 15.87
C THR A 174 -17.72 7.76 17.11
N ILE A 175 -17.94 6.54 17.57
CA ILE A 175 -18.47 6.22 18.89
C ILE A 175 -17.52 5.22 19.56
N VAL A 176 -17.40 5.29 20.87
CA VAL A 176 -16.59 4.39 21.69
C VAL A 176 -17.52 3.73 22.68
N GLU A 177 -17.62 2.43 22.63
CA GLU A 177 -18.56 1.63 23.42
C GLU A 177 -17.84 0.46 24.08
N GLU A 178 -18.47 -0.14 25.09
CA GLU A 178 -17.95 -1.37 25.70
C GLU A 178 -18.01 -2.54 24.70
N THR A 179 -19.05 -2.56 23.87
CA THR A 179 -19.25 -3.61 22.86
C THR A 179 -19.86 -2.97 21.61
N LEU A 180 -19.35 -3.37 20.43
CA LEU A 180 -19.97 -3.01 19.15
C LEU A 180 -21.14 -3.97 18.88
N ASN A 181 -22.33 -3.42 18.73
CA ASN A 181 -23.59 -4.15 18.53
C ASN A 181 -24.57 -3.35 17.68
N SER A 182 -25.79 -3.86 17.54
CA SER A 182 -26.88 -3.19 16.80
C SER A 182 -27.17 -1.79 17.33
N GLN A 183 -27.21 -1.63 18.64
CA GLN A 183 -27.54 -0.36 19.29
C GLN A 183 -26.46 0.69 19.02
N SER A 184 -25.19 0.33 19.18
CA SER A 184 -24.08 1.23 18.87
C SER A 184 -24.07 1.63 17.38
N THR A 185 -24.45 0.71 16.49
CA THR A 185 -24.61 1.01 15.06
C THR A 185 -25.71 2.02 14.81
N ILE A 186 -26.88 1.86 15.43
CA ILE A 186 -28.01 2.78 15.32
C ILE A 186 -27.63 4.17 15.85
N GLU A 187 -26.91 4.25 16.98
CA GLU A 187 -26.44 5.55 17.51
C GLU A 187 -25.48 6.25 16.53
N LEU A 188 -24.62 5.49 15.85
CA LEU A 188 -23.77 6.06 14.81
C LEU A 188 -24.60 6.59 13.63
N PHE A 189 -25.61 5.84 13.19
CA PHE A 189 -26.54 6.28 12.14
C PHE A 189 -27.31 7.56 12.52
N LYS A 190 -27.81 7.67 13.73
CA LYS A 190 -28.47 8.90 14.24
C LYS A 190 -27.53 10.11 14.14
N LYS A 191 -26.24 9.94 14.48
CA LYS A 191 -25.23 11.00 14.34
C LYS A 191 -25.00 11.41 12.88
N ILE A 192 -25.04 10.46 11.95
CA ILE A 192 -24.91 10.74 10.51
C ILE A 192 -26.14 11.50 10.01
N VAL A 193 -27.33 10.96 10.26
CA VAL A 193 -28.61 11.57 9.83
C VAL A 193 -28.74 12.99 10.36
N LYS A 194 -28.33 13.25 11.61
CA LYS A 194 -28.35 14.62 12.19
C LYS A 194 -27.51 15.62 11.39
N LYS A 195 -26.45 15.17 10.72
CA LYS A 195 -25.59 16.03 9.87
C LYS A 195 -26.18 16.29 8.49
N HIS A 196 -27.10 15.44 8.03
CA HIS A 196 -27.71 15.51 6.70
C HIS A 196 -29.22 15.82 6.79
N LYS A 197 -29.54 16.97 7.32
CA LYS A 197 -30.95 17.37 7.54
C LYS A 197 -31.76 17.53 6.25
N GLY A 198 -31.12 17.93 5.15
CA GLY A 198 -31.74 18.16 3.85
C GLY A 198 -31.59 17.05 2.83
N ASP A 199 -30.68 16.07 3.08
CA ASP A 199 -30.39 15.01 2.12
C ASP A 199 -31.47 13.92 2.20
N ASP A 200 -31.96 13.49 1.05
CA ASP A 200 -32.98 12.43 0.98
C ASP A 200 -32.39 11.05 1.16
N LYS A 201 -31.13 10.86 0.76
CA LYS A 201 -30.43 9.57 0.77
C LYS A 201 -28.96 9.71 1.20
N ILE A 202 -28.43 8.66 1.84
CA ILE A 202 -27.02 8.53 2.28
C ILE A 202 -26.57 7.11 2.02
N TYR A 203 -25.47 6.94 1.32
CA TYR A 203 -24.84 5.62 1.16
C TYR A 203 -23.84 5.36 2.28
N ILE A 204 -23.92 4.18 2.89
CA ILE A 204 -22.94 3.72 3.89
C ILE A 204 -22.41 2.35 3.43
N VAL A 205 -21.15 2.32 3.04
CA VAL A 205 -20.43 1.09 2.71
C VAL A 205 -19.88 0.49 4.01
N CYS A 206 -20.19 -0.77 4.27
CA CYS A 206 -19.72 -1.51 5.44
C CYS A 206 -19.37 -2.96 5.09
N ASP A 207 -18.69 -3.64 5.99
CA ASP A 207 -18.44 -5.07 5.89
C ASP A 207 -19.71 -5.90 6.19
N ASN A 208 -19.55 -7.23 6.24
CA ASN A 208 -20.65 -8.14 6.47
C ASN A 208 -20.86 -8.52 7.96
N ALA A 209 -20.42 -7.67 8.91
CA ALA A 209 -20.59 -7.96 10.33
C ALA A 209 -22.07 -8.16 10.69
N GLY A 210 -22.37 -9.17 11.52
CA GLY A 210 -23.73 -9.61 11.81
C GLY A 210 -24.61 -8.52 12.42
N TYR A 211 -24.04 -7.62 13.22
CA TYR A 211 -24.77 -6.53 13.86
C TYR A 211 -25.28 -5.47 12.86
N TYR A 212 -24.67 -5.32 11.68
CA TYR A 212 -25.19 -4.44 10.62
C TYR A 212 -26.42 -5.01 9.93
N ARG A 213 -26.61 -6.34 10.02
CA ARG A 213 -27.74 -7.07 9.42
C ARG A 213 -28.82 -7.45 10.42
N SER A 214 -28.71 -6.99 11.66
CA SER A 214 -29.67 -7.34 12.73
C SER A 214 -31.08 -6.81 12.45
N LYS A 215 -32.07 -7.41 13.12
CA LYS A 215 -33.48 -7.00 13.00
C LYS A 215 -33.67 -5.55 13.43
N GLU A 216 -32.99 -5.11 14.49
CA GLU A 216 -33.07 -3.76 15.04
C GLU A 216 -32.54 -2.73 14.04
N VAL A 217 -31.39 -3.01 13.42
CA VAL A 217 -30.80 -2.12 12.39
C VAL A 217 -31.72 -2.04 11.18
N LYS A 218 -32.24 -3.15 10.68
CA LYS A 218 -33.20 -3.16 9.57
C LYS A 218 -34.42 -2.32 9.88
N LYS A 219 -35.05 -2.51 11.05
CA LYS A 219 -36.21 -1.73 11.50
C LYS A 219 -35.90 -0.22 11.55
N TYR A 220 -34.72 0.16 12.07
CA TYR A 220 -34.28 1.56 12.08
C TYR A 220 -34.16 2.14 10.66
N LEU A 221 -33.56 1.38 9.72
CA LEU A 221 -33.40 1.80 8.33
C LEU A 221 -34.74 1.98 7.61
N GLU A 222 -35.70 1.09 7.84
CA GLU A 222 -37.05 1.16 7.31
C GLU A 222 -37.81 2.43 7.80
N ILE A 223 -37.63 2.77 9.05
CA ILE A 223 -38.23 3.98 9.65
C ILE A 223 -37.58 5.27 9.12
N THR A 224 -36.23 5.28 9.12
CA THR A 224 -35.46 6.47 8.74
C THR A 224 -35.54 6.76 7.24
N LYS A 225 -35.54 5.74 6.39
CA LYS A 225 -35.55 5.77 4.91
C LYS A 225 -34.41 6.58 4.25
N LYS A 226 -33.52 7.18 5.05
CA LYS A 226 -32.43 8.03 4.59
C LYS A 226 -31.14 7.26 4.29
N ILE A 227 -30.91 6.12 4.93
CA ILE A 227 -29.67 5.38 4.83
C ILE A 227 -29.86 4.14 3.97
N GLU A 228 -29.00 3.98 2.97
CA GLU A 228 -28.82 2.73 2.22
C GLU A 228 -27.48 2.11 2.59
N LEU A 229 -27.53 0.88 3.16
CA LEU A 229 -26.33 0.10 3.43
C LEU A 229 -25.88 -0.63 2.16
N VAL A 230 -24.60 -0.48 1.84
CA VAL A 230 -23.93 -1.18 0.75
C VAL A 230 -22.88 -2.08 1.35
N PHE A 231 -23.11 -3.39 1.24
CA PHE A 231 -22.18 -4.36 1.80
C PHE A 231 -21.01 -4.62 0.88
N LEU A 232 -19.82 -4.66 1.46
CA LEU A 232 -18.60 -5.07 0.75
C LEU A 232 -18.67 -6.54 0.35
N PRO A 233 -18.03 -6.93 -0.75
CA PRO A 233 -17.84 -8.34 -1.08
C PRO A 233 -17.13 -9.07 0.07
N PRO A 234 -17.43 -10.35 0.31
CA PRO A 234 -16.72 -11.14 1.30
C PRO A 234 -15.21 -11.12 1.08
N TYR A 235 -14.46 -11.18 2.17
CA TYR A 235 -12.98 -11.19 2.14
C TYR A 235 -12.32 -10.00 1.42
N SER A 236 -13.00 -8.85 1.34
CA SER A 236 -12.51 -7.67 0.62
C SER A 236 -12.28 -6.44 1.52
N PRO A 237 -11.55 -6.55 2.64
CA PRO A 237 -11.31 -5.41 3.55
C PRO A 237 -10.51 -4.29 2.86
N PHE A 238 -9.70 -4.61 1.85
CA PHE A 238 -8.95 -3.64 1.07
C PHE A 238 -9.83 -2.66 0.28
N LEU A 239 -11.11 -2.99 0.06
CA LEU A 239 -12.12 -2.10 -0.52
C LEU A 239 -12.74 -1.15 0.52
N ASN A 240 -12.54 -1.38 1.81
CA ASN A 240 -13.04 -0.49 2.85
C ASN A 240 -12.07 0.68 3.10
N LEU A 241 -12.45 1.88 2.68
CA LEU A 241 -11.60 3.06 2.79
C LEU A 241 -11.26 3.47 4.22
N ILE A 242 -12.15 3.19 5.16
CA ILE A 242 -11.92 3.55 6.56
C ILE A 242 -10.74 2.79 7.19
N GLU A 243 -10.35 1.65 6.63
CA GLU A 243 -9.14 0.92 7.05
C GLU A 243 -7.87 1.77 6.95
N ARG A 244 -7.83 2.70 6.00
CA ARG A 244 -6.72 3.67 5.89
C ARG A 244 -6.74 4.68 7.03
N VAL A 245 -7.93 5.07 7.48
CA VAL A 245 -8.10 5.93 8.65
C VAL A 245 -7.61 5.21 9.90
N TRP A 246 -7.94 3.92 10.06
CA TRP A 246 -7.45 3.10 11.16
C TRP A 246 -5.93 2.92 11.15
N LYS A 247 -5.36 2.74 9.97
CA LYS A 247 -3.89 2.70 9.82
C LYS A 247 -3.23 4.02 10.22
N TYR A 248 -3.82 5.15 9.83
CA TYR A 248 -3.36 6.48 10.23
C TYR A 248 -3.49 6.69 11.74
N PHE A 249 -4.63 6.33 12.32
CA PHE A 249 -4.86 6.35 13.76
C PHE A 249 -3.81 5.54 14.52
N LYS A 250 -3.58 4.28 14.12
CA LYS A 250 -2.55 3.42 14.73
C LYS A 250 -1.17 4.04 14.66
N LYS A 251 -0.82 4.64 13.52
CA LYS A 251 0.46 5.34 13.33
C LYS A 251 0.62 6.52 14.29
N MET A 252 -0.44 7.27 14.55
CA MET A 252 -0.40 8.47 15.38
C MET A 252 -0.45 8.17 16.88
N ILE A 253 -1.11 7.09 17.28
CA ILE A 253 -1.43 6.83 18.69
C ILE A 253 -0.74 5.59 19.25
N ILE A 254 -0.48 4.55 18.44
CA ILE A 254 -0.05 3.24 18.97
C ILE A 254 1.42 2.96 18.62
N TYR A 255 1.85 3.23 17.38
CA TYR A 255 3.18 2.83 16.93
C TYR A 255 4.29 3.57 17.67
N ASN A 256 5.23 2.79 18.24
CA ASN A 256 6.38 3.26 19.02
C ASN A 256 5.98 4.12 20.24
N ARG A 257 4.79 3.90 20.78
CA ARG A 257 4.29 4.61 21.98
C ARG A 257 3.95 3.63 23.09
N TYR A 258 4.28 4.02 24.30
CA TYR A 258 3.95 3.30 25.52
C TYR A 258 3.06 4.18 26.38
N TYR A 259 1.97 3.60 26.88
CA TYR A 259 1.04 4.24 27.82
C TYR A 259 1.01 3.39 29.10
N PRO A 260 1.59 3.85 30.22
CA PRO A 260 1.59 3.08 31.47
C PRO A 260 0.18 2.69 31.93
N LYS A 261 -0.78 3.62 31.86
CA LYS A 261 -2.15 3.40 32.29
C LYS A 261 -3.13 3.32 31.12
N PHE A 262 -4.16 2.46 31.28
CA PHE A 262 -5.22 2.34 30.26
C PHE A 262 -6.01 3.66 30.08
N SER A 263 -6.19 4.45 31.14
CA SER A 263 -6.82 5.78 31.03
C SER A 263 -6.06 6.70 30.09
N GLU A 264 -4.74 6.77 30.20
CA GLU A 264 -3.91 7.60 29.32
C GLU A 264 -4.01 7.16 27.86
N PHE A 265 -4.02 5.85 27.61
CA PHE A 265 -4.25 5.28 26.29
C PHE A 265 -5.63 5.64 25.74
N LYS A 266 -6.69 5.49 26.56
CA LYS A 266 -8.06 5.86 26.23
C LYS A 266 -8.16 7.34 25.88
N ASP A 267 -7.57 8.21 26.72
CA ASP A 267 -7.59 9.66 26.50
C ASP A 267 -6.86 10.06 25.21
N ALA A 268 -5.70 9.46 24.93
CA ALA A 268 -4.97 9.69 23.68
C ALA A 268 -5.83 9.31 22.45
N CYS A 269 -6.54 8.18 22.50
CA CYS A 269 -7.47 7.76 21.46
C CYS A 269 -8.62 8.78 21.29
N LEU A 270 -9.26 9.16 22.39
CA LEU A 270 -10.40 10.11 22.36
C LEU A 270 -9.99 11.48 21.86
N ILE A 271 -8.83 11.99 22.26
CA ILE A 271 -8.26 13.26 21.78
C ILE A 271 -8.01 13.19 20.28
N PHE A 272 -7.48 12.07 19.77
CA PHE A 272 -7.29 11.88 18.34
C PHE A 272 -8.62 12.04 17.59
N PHE A 273 -9.69 11.37 18.01
CA PHE A 273 -10.99 11.42 17.33
C PHE A 273 -11.74 12.75 17.48
N LYS A 274 -11.45 13.52 18.52
CA LYS A 274 -11.99 14.88 18.68
C LYS A 274 -11.36 15.90 17.72
N ARG A 275 -10.12 15.65 17.29
CA ARG A 275 -9.40 16.54 16.38
C ARG A 275 -9.89 16.40 14.94
N ARG A 276 -9.88 17.50 14.21
CA ARG A 276 -10.18 17.48 12.77
C ARG A 276 -8.92 17.10 11.99
N HIS A 277 -8.93 15.95 11.33
CA HIS A 277 -7.82 15.46 10.52
C HIS A 277 -8.02 15.69 9.02
N LYS A 278 -8.84 16.65 8.61
CA LYS A 278 -9.28 16.84 7.22
C LYS A 278 -8.15 16.81 6.19
N ARG A 279 -7.04 17.53 6.43
CA ARG A 279 -5.89 17.55 5.53
C ARG A 279 -5.23 16.17 5.39
N ALA A 280 -5.00 15.47 6.49
CA ALA A 280 -4.41 14.13 6.48
C ALA A 280 -5.36 13.12 5.84
N LEU A 281 -6.67 13.17 6.17
CA LEU A 281 -7.67 12.28 5.60
C LEU A 281 -7.82 12.52 4.09
N LYS A 282 -7.83 13.76 3.63
CA LYS A 282 -7.82 14.08 2.20
C LYS A 282 -6.64 13.37 1.52
N LYS A 283 -5.43 13.52 2.03
CA LYS A 283 -4.23 12.90 1.46
C LYS A 283 -4.32 11.38 1.38
N ILE A 284 -4.78 10.70 2.45
CA ILE A 284 -4.82 9.23 2.49
C ILE A 284 -6.01 8.63 1.77
N LEU A 285 -7.11 9.38 1.60
CA LEU A 285 -8.32 8.90 0.96
C LEU A 285 -8.39 9.25 -0.53
N THR A 286 -7.82 10.39 -0.98
CA THR A 286 -7.88 10.82 -2.39
C THR A 286 -6.61 10.48 -3.16
N GLU A 287 -5.41 10.85 -2.68
CA GLU A 287 -4.16 10.76 -3.44
C GLU A 287 -3.72 9.31 -3.73
N LYS A 288 -4.21 8.34 -2.97
CA LYS A 288 -3.85 6.92 -3.11
C LYS A 288 -5.03 6.03 -3.49
N PHE A 289 -6.17 6.64 -3.78
CA PHE A 289 -7.38 5.92 -4.10
C PHE A 289 -7.71 6.03 -5.60
N HIS A 290 -6.79 5.59 -6.40
CA HIS A 290 -7.17 5.14 -7.71
C HIS A 290 -7.52 3.65 -7.57
N PHE A 291 -8.78 3.30 -7.73
CA PHE A 291 -9.16 1.99 -8.24
C PHE A 291 -8.69 1.96 -9.70
N SER A 292 -7.42 2.26 -9.92
CA SER A 292 -6.78 2.16 -11.21
C SER A 292 -6.53 0.68 -11.51
N ASP A 293 -6.39 0.40 -12.75
CA ASP A 293 -6.06 -0.89 -13.36
C ASP A 293 -5.05 -1.74 -12.59
N GLN A 294 -4.12 -1.12 -11.84
CA GLN A 294 -3.14 -1.80 -10.98
C GLN A 294 -3.75 -2.60 -9.80
N LYS A 295 -4.95 -2.26 -9.30
CA LYS A 295 -5.61 -3.08 -8.28
C LYS A 295 -6.46 -4.19 -8.88
N ILE A 296 -6.96 -3.97 -10.08
CA ILE A 296 -7.57 -4.99 -10.93
C ILE A 296 -6.50 -5.99 -11.35
N GLU A 297 -5.29 -5.53 -11.69
CA GLU A 297 -4.12 -6.37 -12.01
C GLU A 297 -3.67 -7.24 -10.84
N ILE A 298 -3.77 -6.77 -9.59
CA ILE A 298 -3.48 -7.61 -8.41
C ILE A 298 -4.49 -8.77 -8.28
N LEU A 299 -5.69 -8.62 -8.81
CA LEU A 299 -6.72 -9.66 -8.81
C LEU A 299 -6.62 -10.60 -10.02
N LYS A 300 -6.02 -10.16 -11.14
CA LYS A 300 -5.85 -10.97 -12.37
C LYS A 300 -5.04 -12.26 -12.16
N PRO A 301 -3.89 -12.28 -11.46
CA PRO A 301 -3.11 -13.50 -11.25
C PRO A 301 -3.83 -14.55 -10.40
N ILE A 302 -4.77 -14.13 -9.53
CA ILE A 302 -5.57 -15.03 -8.69
C ILE A 302 -6.67 -15.71 -9.52
N TYR A 303 -7.00 -15.13 -10.68
CA TYR A 303 -8.11 -15.60 -11.53
C TYR A 303 -7.66 -16.50 -12.70
N ASN A 304 -6.36 -16.67 -12.91
CA ASN A 304 -5.84 -17.58 -13.95
C ASN A 304 -5.17 -18.80 -13.29
N PRO A 305 -5.95 -19.76 -12.75
CA PRO A 305 -5.38 -21.04 -12.35
C PRO A 305 -4.98 -21.76 -13.63
N ARG A 306 -3.70 -22.04 -13.78
CA ARG A 306 -3.21 -23.04 -14.74
C ARG A 306 -3.69 -24.42 -14.32
#